data_f3c04d62c4a0afd6041bf3d0ceb7218b
#
_entry.id   f3c04d62c4a0afd6041bf3d0ceb7218b
#
_cell.length_a   1.000
_cell.length_b   1.000
_cell.length_c   1.000
_cell.angle_alpha   90.00
_cell.angle_beta   90.00
_cell.angle_gamma   90.00
#
_symmetry.space_group_name_H-M   'P 1'
#
loop_
_entity.id
_entity.type
_entity.pdbx_description
1 polymer ?
#
loop_
_entity_poly.entity_id
_entity_poly.type
_entity_poly.pdbx_seq_one_letter_code
_entity_poly.pdbx_strand_id
1 'polypeptide(L)'
;MFDISKRLEVTPLTWGSLGQGILTGKYDKNVTFEANDRRSRDIYVNFHGEKLIKNLKIVEELKKISNEIDKSVSAVAIRWILDYLSDSVVIAGVKNINQLNGNREALGWNLSEEHIKILEMISKE
;
A
#
# COMPACT_ATOMS: atom_id res chain seq x y z
N MET A 1 16.60 0.42 9.76
CA MET A 1 16.37 1.80 9.27
C MET A 1 15.46 2.57 10.23
N PHE A 2 14.29 2.04 10.62
CA PHE A 2 13.30 2.74 11.46
C PHE A 2 13.77 3.05 12.89
N ASP A 3 14.52 2.16 13.51
CA ASP A 3 15.11 2.41 14.84
C ASP A 3 16.14 3.55 14.81
N ILE A 4 16.82 3.72 13.69
CA ILE A 4 17.78 4.82 13.49
C ILE A 4 17.04 6.15 13.35
N SER A 5 15.94 6.21 12.59
CA SER A 5 15.16 7.44 12.43
C SER A 5 14.58 7.93 13.76
N LYS A 6 14.08 7.00 14.59
CA LYS A 6 13.63 7.33 15.95
C LYS A 6 14.76 7.88 16.83
N ARG A 7 15.93 7.23 16.80
CA ARG A 7 17.10 7.68 17.59
C ARG A 7 17.63 9.04 17.18
N LEU A 8 17.50 9.37 15.89
CA LEU A 8 18.01 10.62 15.33
C LEU A 8 16.93 11.70 15.22
N GLU A 9 15.70 11.41 15.68
CA GLU A 9 14.55 12.32 15.57
C GLU A 9 14.28 12.77 14.12
N VAL A 10 14.48 11.86 13.16
CA VAL A 10 14.27 12.12 11.73
C VAL A 10 12.95 11.50 11.29
N THR A 11 12.10 12.30 10.65
CA THR A 11 10.81 11.85 10.10
C THR A 11 11.02 11.15 8.76
N PRO A 12 10.69 9.84 8.63
CA PRO A 12 10.75 9.14 7.35
C PRO A 12 9.69 9.66 6.37
N LEU A 13 10.10 9.92 5.14
CA LEU A 13 9.21 10.17 4.01
C LEU A 13 9.08 8.89 3.19
N THR A 14 7.93 8.20 3.28
CA THR A 14 7.72 6.95 2.53
C THR A 14 7.34 7.25 1.09
N TRP A 15 8.15 6.78 0.16
CA TRP A 15 7.91 6.91 -1.27
C TRP A 15 7.44 5.59 -1.87
N GLY A 16 6.60 5.66 -2.92
CA GLY A 16 6.07 4.46 -3.57
C GLY A 16 5.08 3.67 -2.72
N SER A 17 4.42 4.34 -1.79
CA SER A 17 3.60 3.76 -0.72
C SER A 17 2.46 2.85 -1.18
N LEU A 18 1.99 2.98 -2.43
CA LEU A 18 0.98 2.10 -3.03
C LEU A 18 1.57 1.12 -4.06
N GLY A 19 2.89 0.91 -4.08
CA GLY A 19 3.56 -0.04 -4.98
C GLY A 19 3.23 0.21 -6.45
N GLN A 20 3.37 1.43 -6.94
CA GLN A 20 2.96 1.89 -8.27
C GLN A 20 1.48 1.64 -8.60
N GLY A 21 0.65 1.51 -7.57
CA GLY A 21 -0.80 1.31 -7.66
C GLY A 21 -1.28 -0.12 -7.45
N ILE A 22 -0.40 -1.12 -7.26
CA ILE A 22 -0.83 -2.51 -7.02
C ILE A 22 -1.69 -2.62 -5.74
N LEU A 23 -1.37 -1.85 -4.69
CA LEU A 23 -2.06 -1.87 -3.41
C LEU A 23 -3.38 -1.07 -3.39
N THR A 24 -3.85 -0.61 -4.55
CA THR A 24 -5.17 0.05 -4.66
C THR A 24 -6.33 -0.92 -4.82
N GLY A 25 -6.05 -2.21 -5.02
CA GLY A 25 -7.05 -3.24 -5.27
C GLY A 25 -7.64 -3.23 -6.70
N LYS A 26 -7.11 -2.38 -7.58
CA LYS A 26 -7.61 -2.18 -8.95
C LYS A 26 -7.20 -3.30 -9.92
N TYR A 27 -6.08 -3.97 -9.66
CA TYR A 27 -5.47 -4.91 -10.59
C TYR A 27 -5.66 -6.36 -10.16
N ASP A 28 -5.67 -7.26 -11.14
CA ASP A 28 -5.75 -8.70 -10.97
C ASP A 28 -4.56 -9.42 -11.67
N LYS A 29 -4.60 -10.75 -11.68
CA LYS A 29 -3.55 -11.59 -12.29
C LYS A 29 -3.39 -11.43 -13.79
N ASN A 30 -4.38 -10.85 -14.48
CA ASN A 30 -4.41 -10.65 -15.93
C ASN A 30 -4.02 -9.22 -16.31
N VAL A 31 -3.53 -8.43 -15.35
CA VAL A 31 -3.16 -7.03 -15.61
C VAL A 31 -2.14 -6.93 -16.73
N THR A 32 -2.43 -6.05 -17.68
CA THR A 32 -1.53 -5.68 -18.78
C THR A 32 -1.44 -4.17 -18.86
N PHE A 33 -0.32 -3.67 -19.36
CA PHE A 33 -0.07 -2.25 -19.55
C PHE A 33 0.32 -1.99 -21.00
N GLU A 34 -0.06 -0.83 -21.51
CA GLU A 34 0.39 -0.39 -22.82
C GLU A 34 1.91 -0.16 -22.85
N ALA A 35 2.53 -0.26 -24.02
CA ALA A 35 3.98 -0.17 -24.17
C ALA A 35 4.60 1.14 -23.67
N ASN A 36 3.83 2.23 -23.66
CA ASN A 36 4.23 3.54 -23.14
C ASN A 36 4.09 3.66 -21.61
N ASP A 37 3.39 2.73 -20.95
CA ASP A 37 3.31 2.69 -19.50
C ASP A 37 4.58 2.03 -18.93
N ARG A 38 5.27 2.71 -18.03
CA ARG A 38 6.51 2.21 -17.43
C ARG A 38 6.34 0.86 -16.74
N ARG A 39 5.13 0.57 -16.24
CA ARG A 39 4.82 -0.68 -15.52
C ARG A 39 4.80 -1.91 -16.43
N SER A 40 4.77 -1.72 -17.76
CA SER A 40 4.96 -2.80 -18.74
C SER A 40 6.38 -3.38 -18.73
N ARG A 41 7.36 -2.66 -18.17
CA ARG A 41 8.78 -3.05 -18.16
C ARG A 41 9.07 -3.98 -17.00
N ASP A 42 9.91 -4.98 -17.22
CA ASP A 42 10.31 -5.98 -16.22
C ASP A 42 10.95 -5.40 -14.95
N ILE A 43 11.53 -4.22 -15.03
CA ILE A 43 12.07 -3.51 -13.87
C ILE A 43 10.98 -3.17 -12.82
N TYR A 44 9.71 -3.09 -13.24
CA TYR A 44 8.57 -2.87 -12.34
C TYR A 44 8.00 -4.19 -11.84
N VAL A 45 8.83 -4.95 -11.13
CA VAL A 45 8.61 -6.32 -10.66
C VAL A 45 7.28 -6.56 -9.95
N ASN A 46 6.68 -5.52 -9.36
CA ASN A 46 5.41 -5.64 -8.63
C ASN A 46 4.24 -6.16 -9.50
N PHE A 47 4.34 -6.02 -10.82
CA PHE A 47 3.30 -6.39 -11.77
C PHE A 47 3.65 -7.62 -12.62
N HIS A 48 4.74 -8.32 -12.30
CA HIS A 48 5.22 -9.43 -13.11
C HIS A 48 5.50 -10.69 -12.29
N GLY A 49 5.27 -11.84 -12.92
CA GLY A 49 5.65 -13.16 -12.42
C GLY A 49 5.17 -13.48 -11.00
N GLU A 50 6.01 -14.14 -10.23
CA GLU A 50 5.70 -14.53 -8.85
C GLU A 50 5.47 -13.35 -7.92
N LYS A 51 6.13 -12.22 -8.17
CA LYS A 51 5.95 -11.03 -7.33
C LYS A 51 4.56 -10.45 -7.47
N LEU A 52 3.97 -10.45 -8.66
CA LEU A 52 2.57 -10.08 -8.86
C LEU A 52 1.64 -10.98 -8.04
N ILE A 53 1.84 -12.29 -8.08
CA ILE A 53 1.00 -13.25 -7.34
C ILE A 53 1.09 -13.01 -5.83
N LYS A 54 2.30 -12.80 -5.30
CA LYS A 54 2.50 -12.47 -3.88
C LYS A 54 1.82 -11.15 -3.50
N ASN A 55 1.98 -10.12 -4.30
CA ASN A 55 1.35 -8.83 -4.06
C ASN A 55 -0.18 -8.93 -4.10
N LEU A 56 -0.75 -9.73 -4.99
CA LEU A 56 -2.21 -9.93 -5.05
C LEU A 56 -2.77 -10.62 -3.80
N LYS A 57 -2.02 -11.52 -3.15
CA LYS A 57 -2.43 -12.08 -1.85
C LYS A 57 -2.55 -10.98 -0.79
N ILE A 58 -1.58 -10.06 -0.74
CA ILE A 58 -1.65 -8.89 0.16
C ILE A 58 -2.88 -8.03 -0.17
N VAL A 59 -3.15 -7.81 -1.46
CA VAL A 59 -4.31 -7.04 -1.91
C VAL A 59 -5.62 -7.68 -1.49
N GLU A 60 -5.74 -9.00 -1.53
CA GLU A 60 -6.95 -9.70 -1.07
C GLU A 60 -7.19 -9.51 0.44
N GLU A 61 -6.14 -9.53 1.27
CA GLU A 61 -6.30 -9.20 2.70
C GLU A 61 -6.66 -7.71 2.91
N LEU A 62 -6.04 -6.81 2.15
CA LEU A 62 -6.42 -5.39 2.19
C LEU A 62 -7.89 -5.17 1.82
N LYS A 63 -8.42 -5.91 0.83
CA LYS A 63 -9.84 -5.85 0.45
C LYS A 63 -10.77 -6.36 1.55
N LYS A 64 -10.41 -7.46 2.23
CA LYS A 64 -11.20 -7.97 3.37
C LYS A 64 -11.30 -6.90 4.46
N ILE A 65 -10.16 -6.37 4.90
CA ILE A 65 -10.12 -5.31 5.92
C ILE A 65 -10.88 -4.07 5.44
N SER A 66 -10.70 -3.66 4.18
CA SER A 66 -11.41 -2.54 3.56
C SER A 66 -12.93 -2.68 3.68
N ASN A 67 -13.46 -3.87 3.41
CA ASN A 67 -14.88 -4.17 3.54
C ASN A 67 -15.37 -4.18 4.99
N GLU A 68 -14.56 -4.69 5.93
CA GLU A 68 -14.91 -4.75 7.35
C GLU A 68 -15.03 -3.36 7.98
N ILE A 69 -14.17 -2.43 7.59
CA ILE A 69 -14.10 -1.10 8.21
C ILE A 69 -14.69 0.01 7.34
N ASP A 70 -15.24 -0.33 6.18
CA ASP A 70 -15.84 0.62 5.22
C ASP A 70 -14.88 1.76 4.83
N LYS A 71 -13.68 1.38 4.41
CA LYS A 71 -12.63 2.29 3.90
C LYS A 71 -12.10 1.79 2.56
N SER A 72 -11.55 2.68 1.74
CA SER A 72 -10.92 2.27 0.48
C SER A 72 -9.70 1.36 0.72
N VAL A 73 -9.40 0.46 -0.22
CA VAL A 73 -8.23 -0.43 -0.15
C VAL A 73 -6.94 0.38 -0.05
N SER A 74 -6.83 1.49 -0.80
CA SER A 74 -5.68 2.38 -0.71
C SER A 74 -5.56 3.05 0.66
N ALA A 75 -6.69 3.40 1.31
CA ALA A 75 -6.68 3.96 2.65
C ALA A 75 -6.16 2.95 3.68
N VAL A 76 -6.55 1.68 3.58
CA VAL A 76 -6.04 0.61 4.46
C VAL A 76 -4.52 0.45 4.29
N ALA A 77 -4.04 0.42 3.04
CA ALA A 77 -2.61 0.31 2.76
C ALA A 77 -1.81 1.50 3.32
N ILE A 78 -2.30 2.72 3.13
CA ILE A 78 -1.67 3.94 3.68
C ILE A 78 -1.73 3.93 5.21
N ARG A 79 -2.87 3.55 5.79
CA ARG A 79 -3.01 3.50 7.26
C ARG A 79 -2.04 2.50 7.88
N TRP A 80 -1.84 1.34 7.26
CA TRP A 80 -0.85 0.38 7.73
C TRP A 80 0.56 0.98 7.81
N ILE A 81 0.98 1.77 6.82
CA ILE A 81 2.28 2.46 6.86
C ILE A 81 2.34 3.43 8.03
N LEU A 82 1.29 4.25 8.22
CA LEU A 82 1.23 5.25 9.28
C LEU A 82 1.20 4.62 10.68
N ASP A 83 0.57 3.47 10.84
CA ASP A 83 0.52 2.74 12.12
C ASP A 83 1.83 1.98 12.39
N TYR A 84 2.43 1.40 11.34
CA TYR A 84 3.71 0.70 11.44
C TYR A 84 4.90 1.65 11.67
N LEU A 85 4.83 2.84 11.09
CA LEU A 85 5.83 3.90 11.15
C LEU A 85 5.22 5.18 11.73
N SER A 86 4.94 5.19 13.03
CA SER A 86 4.15 6.21 13.72
C SER A 86 4.56 7.67 13.46
N ASP A 87 5.83 7.90 13.14
CA ASP A 87 6.38 9.25 12.93
C ASP A 87 6.73 9.51 11.45
N SER A 88 6.05 8.82 10.53
CA SER A 88 6.32 8.95 9.10
C SER A 88 5.33 9.86 8.37
N VAL A 89 5.74 10.33 7.20
CA VAL A 89 4.89 10.99 6.21
C VAL A 89 4.76 10.09 4.99
N VAL A 90 3.53 9.81 4.55
CA VAL A 90 3.25 9.01 3.37
C VAL A 90 3.10 9.90 2.14
N ILE A 91 3.92 9.65 1.12
CA ILE A 91 3.81 10.29 -0.19
C ILE A 91 3.03 9.34 -1.09
N ALA A 92 1.79 9.71 -1.42
CA ALA A 92 0.91 8.95 -2.32
C ALA A 92 0.55 9.79 -3.56
N GLY A 93 0.95 9.31 -4.73
CA GLY A 93 0.61 9.96 -6.01
C GLY A 93 -0.87 9.82 -6.33
N VAL A 94 -1.46 10.87 -6.88
CA VAL A 94 -2.85 10.89 -7.34
C VAL A 94 -2.95 11.51 -8.72
N LYS A 95 -3.92 11.06 -9.53
CA LYS A 95 -4.20 11.58 -10.88
C LYS A 95 -5.54 12.29 -10.98
N ASN A 96 -6.42 12.11 -10.00
CA ASN A 96 -7.75 12.72 -9.97
C ASN A 96 -8.26 12.84 -8.52
N ILE A 97 -9.37 13.59 -8.38
CA ILE A 97 -9.96 13.90 -7.08
C ILE A 97 -10.49 12.65 -6.35
N ASN A 98 -10.98 11.65 -7.07
CA ASN A 98 -11.47 10.41 -6.45
C ASN A 98 -10.34 9.62 -5.79
N GLN A 99 -9.18 9.54 -6.43
CA GLN A 99 -7.99 8.92 -5.83
C GLN A 99 -7.51 9.70 -4.59
N LEU A 100 -7.54 11.03 -4.65
CA LEU A 100 -7.20 11.87 -3.50
C LEU A 100 -8.14 11.61 -2.32
N ASN A 101 -9.44 11.59 -2.57
CA ASN A 101 -10.44 11.32 -1.54
C ASN A 101 -10.28 9.91 -0.95
N GLY A 102 -10.08 8.89 -1.78
CA GLY A 102 -9.82 7.53 -1.32
C GLY A 102 -8.57 7.43 -0.43
N ASN A 103 -7.48 8.09 -0.82
CA ASN A 103 -6.26 8.11 0.00
C ASN A 103 -6.46 8.86 1.33
N ARG A 104 -7.25 9.95 1.31
CA ARG A 104 -7.55 10.74 2.51
C ARG A 104 -8.36 9.98 3.56
N GLU A 105 -9.11 8.95 3.15
CA GLU A 105 -9.81 8.07 4.10
C GLU A 105 -8.88 7.34 5.07
N ALA A 106 -7.56 7.33 4.83
CA ALA A 106 -6.57 6.78 5.75
C ALA A 106 -6.41 7.59 7.05
N LEU A 107 -6.96 8.79 7.13
CA LEU A 107 -6.77 9.71 8.27
C LEU A 107 -7.86 9.54 9.32
N GLY A 108 -7.49 9.79 10.59
CA GLY A 108 -8.44 9.92 11.71
C GLY A 108 -8.85 8.60 12.39
N TRP A 109 -8.17 7.48 12.12
CA TRP A 109 -8.41 6.17 12.73
C TRP A 109 -7.14 5.32 12.72
N ASN A 110 -7.16 4.17 13.39
CA ASN A 110 -6.04 3.23 13.41
C ASN A 110 -6.53 1.82 13.05
N LEU A 111 -5.64 1.01 12.47
CA LEU A 111 -5.88 -0.42 12.32
C LEU A 111 -5.89 -1.12 13.69
N SER A 112 -6.68 -2.18 13.82
CA SER A 112 -6.60 -3.06 14.98
C SER A 112 -5.25 -3.80 15.00
N GLU A 113 -4.82 -4.22 16.18
CA GLU A 113 -3.61 -5.04 16.32
C GLU A 113 -3.69 -6.34 15.49
N GLU A 114 -4.88 -6.92 15.37
CA GLU A 114 -5.14 -8.10 14.56
C GLU A 114 -4.87 -7.83 13.08
N HIS A 115 -5.44 -6.74 12.54
CA HIS A 115 -5.22 -6.33 11.15
C HIS A 115 -3.74 -6.04 10.86
N ILE A 116 -3.05 -5.37 11.77
CA ILE A 116 -1.62 -5.09 11.64
C ILE A 116 -0.83 -6.40 11.56
N LYS A 117 -1.10 -7.37 12.46
CA LYS A 117 -0.44 -8.68 12.47
C LYS A 117 -0.68 -9.47 11.20
N ILE A 118 -1.93 -9.52 10.71
CA ILE A 118 -2.26 -10.23 9.46
C ILE A 118 -1.48 -9.64 8.29
N LEU A 119 -1.49 -8.32 8.13
CA LEU A 119 -0.77 -7.65 7.03
C LEU A 119 0.75 -7.81 7.16
N GLU A 120 1.29 -7.78 8.36
CA GLU A 120 2.71 -8.01 8.61
C GLU A 120 3.13 -9.45 8.25
N MET A 121 2.34 -10.44 8.63
CA MET A 121 2.62 -11.85 8.31
C MET A 121 2.63 -12.09 6.80
N ILE A 122 1.57 -11.67 6.10
CA ILE A 122 1.44 -11.91 4.66
C ILE A 122 2.47 -11.13 3.84
N SER A 123 2.95 -10.00 4.34
CA SER A 123 3.97 -9.20 3.65
C SER A 123 5.37 -9.82 3.71
N LYS A 124 5.62 -10.76 4.62
CA LYS A 124 6.90 -11.46 4.80
C LYS A 124 6.99 -12.77 4.01
N GLU A 125 5.87 -13.31 3.51
CA GLU A 125 5.85 -14.49 2.66
C GLU A 125 6.41 -14.18 1.25
#